data_35d9bd062549b7dd907f27a7b3b4518a
#
_entry.id   35d9bd062549b7dd907f27a7b3b4518a
#
_cell.length_a   1.000
_cell.length_b   1.000
_cell.length_c   1.000
_cell.angle_alpha   90.00
_cell.angle_beta   90.00
_cell.angle_gamma   90.00
#
_symmetry.space_group_name_H-M   'P 1'
#
loop_
_entity.id
_entity.type
_entity.pdbx_description
1 polymer ?
#
loop_
_entity_poly.entity_id
_entity_poly.type
_entity_poly.pdbx_seq_one_letter_code
_entity_poly.pdbx_strand_id
1 'polypeptide(L)'
;LYPEWLIPGDETECARLDLELWEQIFYEVQPEPYPAMTYALSWLKEKCPQRSPGIRLVKGNNAMTEEIWQGTRIVAMSDWELTHLGDPAEDWAWAAQQGIGQLWELDKIIDHYQQVSGIQIDPGNLAYFRVFVLFKAFTCLQAGSRMFIAGNDRRVQLGALAFLSHTFLEQIVKLTEL
;
A
#
# COMPACT_ATOMS: atom_id res chain seq x y z
N LEU A 1 -13.64 -6.09 -4.25
CA LEU A 1 -14.07 -4.87 -4.97
C LEU A 1 -14.22 -3.74 -3.96
N TYR A 2 -13.63 -2.59 -4.25
CA TYR A 2 -13.78 -1.40 -3.43
C TYR A 2 -15.23 -0.92 -3.49
N PRO A 3 -15.82 -0.49 -2.36
CA PRO A 3 -17.20 -0.01 -2.33
C PRO A 3 -17.35 1.32 -3.08
N GLU A 4 -18.56 1.61 -3.58
CA GLU A 4 -18.84 2.85 -4.34
C GLU A 4 -18.52 4.13 -3.56
N TRP A 5 -18.64 4.11 -2.23
CA TRP A 5 -18.31 5.27 -1.39
C TRP A 5 -16.81 5.58 -1.33
N LEU A 6 -15.96 4.70 -1.83
CA LEU A 6 -14.53 4.90 -1.95
C LEU A 6 -14.11 5.66 -3.23
N ILE A 7 -15.07 6.14 -4.00
CA ILE A 7 -14.78 7.00 -5.16
C ILE A 7 -14.60 8.43 -4.64
N PRO A 8 -13.38 9.00 -4.68
CA PRO A 8 -13.15 10.36 -4.23
C PRO A 8 -13.97 11.36 -5.07
N GLY A 9 -14.67 12.27 -4.43
CA GLY A 9 -15.36 13.36 -5.10
C GLY A 9 -14.40 14.44 -5.60
N ASP A 10 -13.27 14.59 -4.89
CA ASP A 10 -12.18 15.48 -5.28
C ASP A 10 -10.82 15.00 -4.71
N GLU A 11 -9.75 15.74 -5.00
CA GLU A 11 -8.38 15.36 -4.62
C GLU A 11 -8.12 15.39 -3.11
N THR A 12 -8.99 15.99 -2.31
CA THR A 12 -8.84 16.05 -0.85
C THR A 12 -9.27 14.76 -0.17
N GLU A 13 -10.01 13.92 -0.86
CA GLU A 13 -10.58 12.69 -0.32
C GLU A 13 -9.73 11.44 -0.58
N CYS A 14 -8.77 11.49 -1.51
CA CYS A 14 -8.03 10.32 -1.99
C CYS A 14 -7.42 9.48 -0.85
N ALA A 15 -6.59 10.10 0.00
CA ALA A 15 -5.93 9.38 1.08
C ALA A 15 -6.87 9.08 2.25
N ARG A 16 -7.81 9.98 2.53
CA ARG A 16 -8.73 9.86 3.66
C ARG A 16 -9.68 8.68 3.52
N LEU A 17 -10.36 8.56 2.38
CA LEU A 17 -11.32 7.47 2.15
C LEU A 17 -10.64 6.10 2.17
N ASP A 18 -9.47 6.00 1.57
CA ASP A 18 -8.70 4.76 1.57
C ASP A 18 -8.22 4.40 2.98
N LEU A 19 -7.77 5.38 3.79
CA LEU A 19 -7.41 5.15 5.17
C LEU A 19 -8.61 4.68 6.01
N GLU A 20 -9.79 5.26 5.82
CA GLU A 20 -11.02 4.86 6.52
C GLU A 20 -11.39 3.40 6.22
N LEU A 21 -11.27 2.97 4.96
CA LEU A 21 -11.47 1.57 4.59
C LEU A 21 -10.48 0.64 5.28
N TRP A 22 -9.18 0.97 5.21
CA TRP A 22 -8.15 0.09 5.76
C TRP A 22 -8.12 0.09 7.29
N GLU A 23 -8.57 1.15 7.94
CA GLU A 23 -8.84 1.14 9.38
C GLU A 23 -9.93 0.13 9.74
N GLN A 24 -11.04 0.11 9.00
CA GLN A 24 -12.12 -0.85 9.22
C GLN A 24 -11.62 -2.29 9.05
N ILE A 25 -10.92 -2.57 7.93
CA ILE A 25 -10.34 -3.89 7.66
C ILE A 25 -9.35 -4.29 8.77
N PHE A 26 -8.49 -3.39 9.20
CA PHE A 26 -7.51 -3.65 10.25
C PHE A 26 -8.19 -4.11 11.56
N TYR A 27 -9.19 -3.37 12.04
CA TYR A 27 -9.91 -3.76 13.25
C TYR A 27 -10.72 -5.05 13.09
N GLU A 28 -11.17 -5.36 11.89
CA GLU A 28 -11.90 -6.59 11.61
C GLU A 28 -10.99 -7.82 11.62
N VAL A 29 -9.78 -7.71 11.08
CA VAL A 29 -8.91 -8.88 10.85
C VAL A 29 -7.87 -9.12 11.94
N GLN A 30 -7.52 -8.13 12.77
CA GLN A 30 -6.49 -8.30 13.78
C GLN A 30 -6.91 -9.35 14.83
N PRO A 31 -6.09 -10.39 15.08
CA PRO A 31 -6.41 -11.44 16.04
C PRO A 31 -6.10 -11.02 17.48
N GLU A 32 -5.20 -10.07 17.66
CA GLU A 32 -4.71 -9.56 18.95
C GLU A 32 -4.28 -8.09 18.82
N PRO A 33 -4.16 -7.34 19.93
CA PRO A 33 -3.70 -5.96 19.88
C PRO A 33 -2.25 -5.84 19.43
N TYR A 34 -2.00 -4.95 18.47
CA TYR A 34 -0.67 -4.56 18.00
C TYR A 34 -0.43 -3.07 18.30
N PRO A 35 0.21 -2.73 19.45
CA PRO A 35 0.42 -1.32 19.84
C PRO A 35 1.12 -0.48 18.77
N ALA A 36 2.14 -1.02 18.10
CA ALA A 36 2.83 -0.32 17.03
C ALA A 36 1.91 -0.02 15.84
N MET A 37 0.97 -0.91 15.50
CA MET A 37 0.00 -0.68 14.43
C MET A 37 -1.07 0.33 14.84
N THR A 38 -1.50 0.32 16.10
CA THR A 38 -2.42 1.34 16.62
C THR A 38 -1.78 2.73 16.61
N TYR A 39 -0.49 2.80 16.95
CA TYR A 39 0.27 4.04 16.82
C TYR A 39 0.42 4.46 15.35
N ALA A 40 0.77 3.54 14.46
CA ALA A 40 0.87 3.80 13.03
C ALA A 40 -0.44 4.36 12.47
N LEU A 41 -1.58 3.80 12.87
CA LEU A 41 -2.89 4.31 12.47
C LEU A 41 -3.13 5.74 12.98
N SER A 42 -2.74 6.03 14.22
CA SER A 42 -2.84 7.40 14.77
C SER A 42 -1.95 8.39 14.01
N TRP A 43 -0.73 7.97 13.67
CA TRP A 43 0.20 8.74 12.86
C TRP A 43 -0.36 8.98 11.44
N LEU A 44 -0.91 7.93 10.81
CA LEU A 44 -1.55 8.03 9.50
C LEU A 44 -2.74 9.00 9.50
N LYS A 45 -3.55 9.01 10.56
CA LYS A 45 -4.64 9.99 10.71
C LYS A 45 -4.14 11.42 10.85
N GLU A 46 -3.09 11.62 11.65
CA GLU A 46 -2.50 12.95 11.87
C GLU A 46 -1.81 13.49 10.61
N LYS A 47 -1.10 12.64 9.89
CA LYS A 47 -0.29 13.02 8.72
C LYS A 47 -1.01 12.82 7.38
N CYS A 48 -2.30 12.47 7.40
CA CYS A 48 -3.07 12.24 6.18
C CYS A 48 -2.94 13.41 5.20
N PRO A 49 -2.53 13.14 3.95
CA PRO A 49 -2.43 14.18 2.93
C PRO A 49 -3.72 14.96 2.76
N GLN A 50 -3.62 16.27 2.79
CA GLN A 50 -4.76 17.16 2.62
C GLN A 50 -5.23 17.23 1.17
N ARG A 51 -4.37 16.86 0.23
CA ARG A 51 -4.67 16.90 -1.19
C ARG A 51 -3.73 16.00 -1.99
N SER A 52 -4.28 15.30 -2.98
CA SER A 52 -3.53 14.62 -4.03
C SER A 52 -3.20 15.58 -5.18
N PRO A 53 -2.11 15.38 -5.93
CA PRO A 53 -1.85 16.12 -7.17
C PRO A 53 -2.87 15.80 -8.29
N GLY A 54 -3.73 14.82 -8.08
CA GLY A 54 -4.85 14.45 -8.96
C GLY A 54 -5.35 13.06 -8.65
N ILE A 55 -6.63 12.80 -8.93
CA ILE A 55 -7.23 11.47 -8.82
C ILE A 55 -6.75 10.61 -9.98
N ARG A 56 -6.14 9.47 -9.68
CA ARG A 56 -5.64 8.51 -10.67
C ARG A 56 -6.09 7.09 -10.34
N LEU A 57 -6.05 6.23 -11.36
CA LEU A 57 -6.18 4.80 -11.12
C LEU A 57 -4.90 4.31 -10.46
N VAL A 58 -5.01 3.88 -9.23
CA VAL A 58 -3.95 3.27 -8.42
C VAL A 58 -4.12 1.76 -8.49
N LYS A 59 -3.06 1.04 -8.78
CA LYS A 59 -3.09 -0.44 -8.76
C LYS A 59 -3.21 -0.97 -7.32
N GLY A 60 -2.61 -0.26 -6.36
CA GLY A 60 -2.72 -0.53 -4.93
C GLY A 60 -1.89 -1.70 -4.43
N ASN A 61 -1.23 -2.43 -5.33
CA ASN A 61 -0.29 -3.50 -5.04
C ASN A 61 0.69 -3.61 -6.23
N ASN A 62 1.59 -2.65 -6.33
CA ASN A 62 2.51 -2.58 -7.48
C ASN A 62 3.80 -3.35 -7.18
N ALA A 63 3.76 -4.67 -7.34
CA ALA A 63 4.92 -5.53 -7.21
C ALA A 63 5.54 -5.83 -8.57
N MET A 64 6.87 -5.82 -8.64
CA MET A 64 7.63 -6.09 -9.89
C MET A 64 7.51 -7.54 -10.40
N THR A 65 6.83 -8.40 -9.67
CA THR A 65 6.60 -9.81 -10.03
C THR A 65 5.27 -10.06 -10.72
N GLU A 66 4.48 -9.02 -10.95
CA GLU A 66 3.12 -9.12 -11.48
C GLU A 66 3.02 -8.71 -12.94
N GLU A 67 4.12 -8.21 -13.51
CA GLU A 67 4.21 -7.92 -14.93
C GLU A 67 4.42 -9.21 -15.74
N ILE A 68 3.68 -9.32 -16.84
CA ILE A 68 3.86 -10.39 -17.82
C ILE A 68 4.76 -9.87 -18.92
N TRP A 69 5.93 -10.46 -19.04
CA TRP A 69 6.98 -10.04 -19.96
C TRP A 69 7.01 -10.90 -21.22
N GLN A 70 7.22 -10.25 -22.37
CA GLN A 70 7.58 -10.88 -23.61
C GLN A 70 8.93 -10.30 -24.09
N GLY A 71 10.01 -11.01 -23.84
CA GLY A 71 11.35 -10.46 -24.01
C GLY A 71 11.61 -9.29 -23.04
N THR A 72 11.86 -8.10 -23.56
CA THR A 72 12.09 -6.88 -22.77
C THR A 72 10.86 -5.97 -22.65
N ARG A 73 9.69 -6.48 -23.06
CA ARG A 73 8.46 -5.70 -23.14
C ARG A 73 7.43 -6.24 -22.15
N ILE A 74 6.84 -5.36 -21.35
CA ILE A 74 5.66 -5.67 -20.54
C ILE A 74 4.44 -5.72 -21.47
N VAL A 75 3.74 -6.84 -21.52
CA VAL A 75 2.56 -7.07 -22.35
C VAL A 75 1.26 -7.11 -21.55
N ALA A 76 1.33 -7.37 -20.25
CA ALA A 76 0.20 -7.30 -19.33
C ALA A 76 0.68 -7.12 -17.89
N MET A 77 -0.25 -6.75 -17.02
CA MET A 77 -0.07 -6.74 -15.56
C MET A 77 -1.21 -7.52 -14.92
N SER A 78 -0.91 -8.30 -13.90
CA SER A 78 -1.86 -9.06 -13.10
C SER A 78 -2.11 -8.40 -11.73
N ASP A 79 -2.96 -9.03 -10.92
CA ASP A 79 -3.22 -8.66 -9.52
C ASP A 79 -3.77 -7.24 -9.33
N TRP A 80 -4.96 -7.02 -9.89
CA TRP A 80 -5.68 -5.74 -9.83
C TRP A 80 -6.71 -5.69 -8.70
N GLU A 81 -6.64 -6.58 -7.72
CA GLU A 81 -7.67 -6.73 -6.69
C GLU A 81 -7.72 -5.58 -5.68
N LEU A 82 -6.62 -4.83 -5.53
CA LEU A 82 -6.56 -3.64 -4.67
C LEU A 82 -6.71 -2.32 -5.45
N THR A 83 -7.10 -2.40 -6.72
CA THR A 83 -7.22 -1.22 -7.58
C THR A 83 -8.34 -0.28 -7.14
N HIS A 84 -8.01 0.99 -7.05
CA HIS A 84 -8.95 2.05 -6.66
C HIS A 84 -8.58 3.39 -7.31
N LEU A 85 -9.42 4.41 -7.11
CA LEU A 85 -9.11 5.79 -7.47
C LEU A 85 -8.44 6.48 -6.28
N GLY A 86 -7.25 7.05 -6.48
CA GLY A 86 -6.46 7.60 -5.39
C GLY A 86 -5.29 8.46 -5.84
N ASP A 87 -4.32 8.60 -4.95
CA ASP A 87 -3.08 9.34 -5.17
C ASP A 87 -2.03 8.46 -5.85
N PRO A 88 -1.42 8.89 -6.97
CA PRO A 88 -0.41 8.10 -7.67
C PRO A 88 0.86 7.83 -6.84
N ALA A 89 1.10 8.57 -5.75
CA ALA A 89 2.22 8.33 -4.84
C ALA A 89 2.13 6.95 -4.15
N GLU A 90 0.94 6.38 -4.02
CA GLU A 90 0.77 5.06 -3.43
C GLU A 90 1.44 3.96 -4.24
N ASP A 91 1.26 3.93 -5.56
CA ASP A 91 1.91 2.91 -6.41
C ASP A 91 3.43 3.03 -6.36
N TRP A 92 3.97 4.24 -6.22
CA TRP A 92 5.40 4.44 -6.02
C TRP A 92 5.89 3.99 -4.65
N ALA A 93 5.09 4.16 -3.61
CA ALA A 93 5.38 3.62 -2.29
C ALA A 93 5.41 2.08 -2.29
N TRP A 94 4.46 1.43 -2.96
CA TRP A 94 4.47 -0.03 -3.18
C TRP A 94 5.70 -0.47 -3.97
N ALA A 95 6.01 0.17 -5.09
CA ALA A 95 7.18 -0.15 -5.90
C ALA A 95 8.49 -0.02 -5.10
N ALA A 96 8.61 1.02 -4.27
CA ALA A 96 9.76 1.20 -3.38
C ALA A 96 9.85 0.08 -2.34
N GLN A 97 8.74 -0.33 -1.74
CA GLN A 97 8.66 -1.42 -0.77
C GLN A 97 9.03 -2.77 -1.41
N GLN A 98 8.66 -2.98 -2.67
CA GLN A 98 8.95 -4.18 -3.45
C GLN A 98 10.36 -4.18 -4.08
N GLY A 99 11.16 -3.17 -3.81
CA GLY A 99 12.57 -3.15 -4.15
C GLY A 99 12.93 -2.60 -5.54
N ILE A 100 12.05 -1.79 -6.16
CA ILE A 100 12.36 -1.15 -7.45
C ILE A 100 13.67 -0.34 -7.40
N GLY A 101 14.02 0.21 -6.24
CA GLY A 101 15.27 0.92 -6.01
C GLY A 101 16.54 0.06 -6.16
N GLN A 102 16.42 -1.27 -6.25
CA GLN A 102 17.52 -2.17 -6.60
C GLN A 102 17.85 -2.16 -8.10
N LEU A 103 16.89 -1.77 -8.93
CA LEU A 103 17.07 -1.68 -10.39
C LEU A 103 17.64 -0.32 -10.79
N TRP A 104 17.16 0.73 -10.16
CA TRP A 104 17.59 2.11 -10.42
C TRP A 104 17.25 2.98 -9.21
N GLU A 105 17.89 4.12 -9.04
CA GLU A 105 17.61 5.05 -7.95
C GLU A 105 16.16 5.55 -8.04
N LEU A 106 15.41 5.41 -6.94
CA LEU A 106 13.97 5.69 -6.89
C LEU A 106 13.64 7.11 -7.40
N ASP A 107 14.41 8.10 -6.95
CA ASP A 107 14.18 9.50 -7.36
C ASP A 107 14.31 9.68 -8.87
N LYS A 108 15.29 9.03 -9.50
CA LYS A 108 15.46 9.07 -10.95
C LYS A 108 14.32 8.38 -11.71
N ILE A 109 13.79 7.29 -11.15
CA ILE A 109 12.65 6.60 -11.76
C ILE A 109 11.41 7.50 -11.68
N ILE A 110 11.17 8.12 -10.53
CA ILE A 110 10.06 9.05 -10.33
C ILE A 110 10.20 10.27 -11.24
N ASP A 111 11.39 10.85 -11.34
CA ASP A 111 11.63 11.97 -12.24
C ASP A 111 11.34 11.62 -13.71
N HIS A 112 11.79 10.43 -14.15
CA HIS A 112 11.48 9.93 -15.49
C HIS A 112 9.98 9.75 -15.69
N TYR A 113 9.29 9.15 -14.71
CA TYR A 113 7.83 9.01 -14.75
C TYR A 113 7.13 10.35 -14.89
N GLN A 114 7.51 11.35 -14.08
CA GLN A 114 6.94 12.70 -14.13
C GLN A 114 7.16 13.37 -15.49
N GLN A 115 8.35 13.19 -16.07
CA GLN A 115 8.67 13.73 -17.39
C GLN A 115 7.83 13.09 -18.52
N VAL A 116 7.62 11.77 -18.47
CA VAL A 116 6.90 11.03 -19.51
C VAL A 116 5.39 11.16 -19.37
N SER A 117 4.87 11.10 -18.14
CA SER A 117 3.42 11.10 -17.88
C SER A 117 2.83 12.50 -17.71
N GLY A 118 3.65 13.49 -17.34
CA GLY A 118 3.18 14.81 -16.90
C GLY A 118 2.53 14.79 -15.50
N ILE A 119 2.49 13.65 -14.82
CA ILE A 119 1.89 13.50 -13.49
C ILE A 119 2.97 13.77 -12.44
N GLN A 120 2.69 14.70 -11.53
CA GLN A 120 3.62 15.00 -10.43
C GLN A 120 3.37 14.05 -9.25
N ILE A 121 4.46 13.70 -8.55
CA ILE A 121 4.42 12.96 -7.29
C ILE A 121 4.83 13.92 -6.19
N ASP A 122 3.94 14.17 -5.25
CA ASP A 122 4.25 14.99 -4.08
C ASP A 122 5.15 14.21 -3.11
N PRO A 123 6.33 14.72 -2.73
CA PRO A 123 7.25 14.01 -1.85
C PRO A 123 6.69 13.78 -0.44
N GLY A 124 5.83 14.68 0.06
CA GLY A 124 5.17 14.53 1.37
C GLY A 124 4.13 13.40 1.32
N ASN A 125 3.33 13.36 0.24
CA ASN A 125 2.39 12.27 0.03
C ASN A 125 3.12 10.93 -0.15
N LEU A 126 4.25 10.92 -0.90
CA LEU A 126 5.06 9.71 -1.03
C LEU A 126 5.58 9.22 0.33
N ALA A 127 6.07 10.12 1.18
CA ALA A 127 6.53 9.77 2.53
C ALA A 127 5.39 9.18 3.38
N TYR A 128 4.20 9.76 3.32
CA TYR A 128 3.00 9.24 3.96
C TYR A 128 2.63 7.84 3.46
N PHE A 129 2.55 7.65 2.14
CA PHE A 129 2.17 6.38 1.55
C PHE A 129 3.20 5.28 1.83
N ARG A 130 4.48 5.59 2.05
CA ARG A 130 5.48 4.59 2.48
C ARG A 130 5.14 3.94 3.83
N VAL A 131 4.51 4.69 4.75
CA VAL A 131 3.97 4.12 5.99
C VAL A 131 2.66 3.39 5.73
N PHE A 132 1.80 3.98 4.92
CA PHE A 132 0.47 3.44 4.68
C PHE A 132 0.49 2.09 3.95
N VAL A 133 1.36 1.91 2.95
CA VAL A 133 1.49 0.62 2.26
C VAL A 133 2.02 -0.49 3.18
N LEU A 134 2.86 -0.16 4.16
CA LEU A 134 3.28 -1.12 5.18
C LEU A 134 2.12 -1.50 6.12
N PHE A 135 1.28 -0.53 6.47
CA PHE A 135 0.06 -0.77 7.25
C PHE A 135 -0.90 -1.69 6.50
N LYS A 136 -1.14 -1.43 5.20
CA LYS A 136 -1.94 -2.28 4.31
C LYS A 136 -1.37 -3.69 4.21
N ALA A 137 -0.07 -3.81 3.93
CA ALA A 137 0.61 -5.10 3.82
C ALA A 137 0.50 -5.92 5.11
N PHE A 138 0.76 -5.31 6.27
CA PHE A 138 0.57 -5.96 7.56
C PHE A 138 -0.86 -6.47 7.72
N THR A 139 -1.85 -5.63 7.42
CA THR A 139 -3.27 -5.97 7.54
C THR A 139 -3.66 -7.15 6.64
N CYS A 140 -3.20 -7.18 5.39
CA CYS A 140 -3.39 -8.30 4.47
C CYS A 140 -2.76 -9.60 5.00
N LEU A 141 -1.54 -9.54 5.55
CA LEU A 141 -0.88 -10.73 6.11
C LEU A 141 -1.64 -11.28 7.33
N GLN A 142 -2.17 -10.40 8.17
CA GLN A 142 -3.00 -10.81 9.31
C GLN A 142 -4.33 -11.43 8.84
N ALA A 143 -4.97 -10.88 7.83
CA ALA A 143 -6.18 -11.46 7.24
C ALA A 143 -5.92 -12.88 6.71
N GLY A 144 -4.84 -13.08 5.94
CA GLY A 144 -4.45 -14.40 5.45
C GLY A 144 -4.16 -15.40 6.56
N SER A 145 -3.40 -14.98 7.57
CA SER A 145 -3.09 -15.82 8.74
C SER A 145 -4.37 -16.22 9.51
N ARG A 146 -5.29 -15.28 9.71
CA ARG A 146 -6.58 -15.54 10.36
C ARG A 146 -7.42 -16.56 9.60
N MET A 147 -7.45 -16.49 8.27
CA MET A 147 -8.16 -17.49 7.44
C MET A 147 -7.59 -18.89 7.65
N PHE A 148 -6.27 -19.04 7.76
CA PHE A 148 -5.62 -20.31 8.06
C PHE A 148 -5.96 -20.82 9.47
N ILE A 149 -5.83 -19.98 10.49
CA ILE A 149 -6.13 -20.32 11.89
C ILE A 149 -7.60 -20.74 12.05
N ALA A 150 -8.51 -20.05 11.39
CA ALA A 150 -9.95 -20.37 11.41
C ALA A 150 -10.31 -21.64 10.61
N GLY A 151 -9.35 -22.24 9.88
CA GLY A 151 -9.58 -23.42 9.04
C GLY A 151 -10.36 -23.14 7.75
N ASN A 152 -10.57 -21.87 7.41
CA ASN A 152 -11.25 -21.45 6.19
C ASN A 152 -10.36 -21.63 4.94
N ASP A 153 -9.05 -21.61 5.14
CA ASP A 153 -8.06 -21.91 4.10
C ASP A 153 -6.93 -22.73 4.71
N ARG A 154 -6.57 -23.85 4.07
CA ARG A 154 -5.58 -24.81 4.57
C ARG A 154 -4.18 -24.64 3.97
N ARG A 155 -3.96 -23.62 3.19
CA ARG A 155 -2.63 -23.33 2.62
C ARG A 155 -1.66 -22.94 3.75
N VAL A 156 -0.66 -23.77 3.98
CA VAL A 156 0.35 -23.56 5.05
C VAL A 156 1.07 -22.21 4.91
N GLN A 157 1.20 -21.73 3.68
CA GLN A 157 1.79 -20.42 3.38
C GLN A 157 1.08 -19.29 4.14
N LEU A 158 -0.25 -19.34 4.25
CA LEU A 158 -1.04 -18.34 4.97
C LEU A 158 -0.70 -18.31 6.47
N GLY A 159 -0.44 -19.48 7.08
CA GLY A 159 0.02 -19.54 8.46
C GLY A 159 1.40 -18.91 8.68
N ALA A 160 2.28 -19.01 7.68
CA ALA A 160 3.61 -18.40 7.74
C ALA A 160 3.60 -16.87 7.59
N LEU A 161 2.54 -16.27 7.04
CA LEU A 161 2.43 -14.83 6.82
C LEU A 161 2.51 -14.02 8.12
N ALA A 162 2.04 -14.59 9.25
CA ALA A 162 2.15 -13.93 10.55
C ALA A 162 3.60 -13.60 10.93
N PHE A 163 4.57 -14.44 10.58
CA PHE A 163 5.98 -14.18 10.85
C PHE A 163 6.54 -13.04 10.00
N LEU A 164 6.10 -12.93 8.75
CA LEU A 164 6.53 -11.85 7.85
C LEU A 164 6.02 -10.48 8.31
N SER A 165 4.90 -10.43 9.00
CA SER A 165 4.32 -9.17 9.47
C SER A 165 5.23 -8.39 10.42
N HIS A 166 6.12 -9.06 11.17
CA HIS A 166 7.06 -8.40 12.07
C HIS A 166 8.05 -7.48 11.32
N THR A 167 8.45 -7.85 10.10
CA THR A 167 9.34 -7.01 9.29
C THR A 167 8.71 -5.67 8.92
N PHE A 168 7.40 -5.63 8.74
CA PHE A 168 6.66 -4.40 8.47
C PHE A 168 6.54 -3.54 9.73
N LEU A 169 6.35 -4.14 10.91
CA LEU A 169 6.35 -3.40 12.18
C LEU A 169 7.66 -2.68 12.42
N GLU A 170 8.79 -3.34 12.21
CA GLU A 170 10.11 -2.71 12.35
C GLU A 170 10.31 -1.53 11.39
N GLN A 171 9.82 -1.65 10.15
CA GLN A 171 9.91 -0.58 9.16
C GLN A 171 9.00 0.60 9.53
N ILE A 172 7.76 0.32 9.98
CA ILE A 172 6.83 1.34 10.44
C ILE A 172 7.43 2.15 11.59
N VAL A 173 7.98 1.46 12.61
CA VAL A 173 8.64 2.11 13.74
C VAL A 173 9.77 3.05 13.28
N LYS A 174 10.59 2.61 12.32
CA LYS A 174 11.68 3.44 11.77
C LYS A 174 11.17 4.66 10.98
N LEU A 175 10.08 4.50 10.22
CA LEU A 175 9.54 5.58 9.37
C LEU A 175 8.71 6.59 10.16
N THR A 176 8.16 6.18 11.30
CA THR A 176 7.33 7.04 12.16
C THR A 176 8.10 7.64 13.33
N GLU A 177 9.40 7.35 13.44
CA GLU A 177 10.28 7.82 14.53
C GLU A 177 9.77 7.44 15.94
N LEU A 178 9.24 6.23 16.08
CA LEU A 178 8.78 5.63 17.33
C LEU A 178 9.97 5.20 18.20
#